data_36efd3f5d7b577745143f6a92eeb6719
#
_entry.id   36efd3f5d7b577745143f6a92eeb6719
#
_cell.length_a   1.000
_cell.length_b   1.000
_cell.length_c   1.000
_cell.angle_alpha   90.00
_cell.angle_beta   90.00
_cell.angle_gamma   90.00
#
_symmetry.space_group_name_H-M   'P 1'
#
loop_
_entity.id
_entity.type
_entity.pdbx_description
1 polymer ?
#
loop_
_entity_poly.entity_id
_entity_poly.type
_entity_poly.pdbx_seq_one_letter_code
_entity_poly.pdbx_strand_id
1 'polypeptide(L)'
;MKREELIDLFAQLGKVCDALGNSKEWESFKIGVTSEEFEKLQYIVNRQFVFNGWFTKENVQRALIDWSNLLSSEKMNEWLSNYSFSENKKEVGVIMAGNIPLVGFHDFVSTVLSGNIAVCKLSSDDNTLLPALLETMVKWNPDFSSHFRLTAGKLGNIDALIATGSNNSVQHFEQYFGHLPHIFRRNRTSVAILNGTETEDERKALGADIFTYYGLGCRNVSHLLLPENYNIDLFFTGIFEYHDIIYNKKYGNNYD
;
A
#
# COMPACT_ATOMS: atom_id res chain seq x y z
N MET A 1 -19.09 6.47 13.74
CA MET A 1 -18.29 5.52 14.57
C MET A 1 -17.29 6.31 15.40
N LYS A 2 -16.93 5.83 16.60
CA LYS A 2 -15.83 6.35 17.44
C LYS A 2 -14.49 5.78 16.95
N ARG A 3 -13.37 6.37 17.41
CA ARG A 3 -12.02 5.92 17.02
C ARG A 3 -11.77 4.46 17.39
N GLU A 4 -12.18 4.05 18.59
CA GLU A 4 -12.00 2.69 19.09
C GLU A 4 -12.74 1.67 18.21
N GLU A 5 -13.98 1.98 17.81
CA GLU A 5 -14.77 1.11 16.91
C GLU A 5 -14.12 0.99 15.52
N LEU A 6 -13.50 2.06 15.01
CA LEU A 6 -12.75 2.03 13.77
C LEU A 6 -11.48 1.18 13.91
N ILE A 7 -10.74 1.32 15.01
CA ILE A 7 -9.55 0.51 15.30
C ILE A 7 -9.91 -0.98 15.34
N ASP A 8 -10.99 -1.35 16.04
CA ASP A 8 -11.44 -2.73 16.12
C ASP A 8 -11.82 -3.29 14.74
N LEU A 9 -12.51 -2.47 13.93
CA LEU A 9 -12.91 -2.86 12.58
C LEU A 9 -11.70 -3.06 11.66
N PHE A 10 -10.71 -2.17 11.71
CA PHE A 10 -9.47 -2.34 10.97
C PHE A 10 -8.62 -3.51 11.47
N ALA A 11 -8.61 -3.77 12.79
CA ALA A 11 -7.92 -4.93 13.34
C ALA A 11 -8.56 -6.25 12.89
N GLN A 12 -9.88 -6.28 12.75
CA GLN A 12 -10.57 -7.42 12.16
C GLN A 12 -10.20 -7.61 10.69
N LEU A 13 -10.10 -6.53 9.91
CA LEU A 13 -9.59 -6.58 8.54
C LEU A 13 -8.15 -7.09 8.50
N GLY A 14 -7.30 -6.69 9.44
CA GLY A 14 -5.92 -7.18 9.55
C GLY A 14 -5.85 -8.71 9.65
N LYS A 15 -6.79 -9.37 10.34
CA LYS A 15 -6.86 -10.85 10.41
C LYS A 15 -7.24 -11.46 9.06
N VAL A 16 -8.12 -10.82 8.30
CA VAL A 16 -8.47 -11.26 6.93
C VAL A 16 -7.26 -11.10 6.01
N CYS A 17 -6.56 -9.96 6.09
CA CYS A 17 -5.34 -9.74 5.32
C CYS A 17 -4.26 -10.79 5.64
N ASP A 18 -4.08 -11.15 6.92
CA ASP A 18 -3.16 -12.21 7.34
C ASP A 18 -3.54 -13.57 6.74
N ALA A 19 -4.83 -13.92 6.78
CA ALA A 19 -5.29 -15.20 6.23
C ALA A 19 -5.12 -15.26 4.69
N LEU A 20 -5.43 -14.18 3.97
CA LEU A 20 -5.24 -14.08 2.53
C LEU A 20 -3.76 -14.05 2.14
N GLY A 21 -2.96 -13.26 2.84
CA GLY A 21 -1.53 -13.10 2.58
C GLY A 21 -0.74 -14.38 2.80
N ASN A 22 -1.05 -15.11 3.85
CA ASN A 22 -0.41 -16.38 4.18
C ASN A 22 -1.10 -17.61 3.57
N SER A 23 -2.08 -17.43 2.67
CA SER A 23 -2.84 -18.52 2.05
C SER A 23 -3.41 -19.51 3.06
N LYS A 24 -3.90 -18.99 4.20
CA LYS A 24 -4.51 -19.82 5.26
C LYS A 24 -5.84 -20.39 4.80
N GLU A 25 -6.23 -21.51 5.36
CA GLU A 25 -7.58 -22.02 5.20
C GLU A 25 -8.58 -21.11 5.94
N TRP A 26 -9.83 -21.14 5.47
CA TRP A 26 -10.89 -20.36 6.09
C TRP A 26 -11.17 -20.79 7.54
N GLU A 27 -11.25 -19.81 8.44
CA GLU A 27 -11.60 -19.98 9.86
C GLU A 27 -12.59 -18.88 10.27
N SER A 28 -13.89 -19.05 9.96
CA SER A 28 -14.93 -18.03 10.07
C SER A 28 -15.01 -17.33 11.42
N PHE A 29 -14.89 -18.05 12.52
CA PHE A 29 -14.97 -17.48 13.86
C PHE A 29 -13.76 -16.62 14.25
N LYS A 30 -12.64 -16.72 13.52
CA LYS A 30 -11.42 -15.93 13.78
C LYS A 30 -11.33 -14.70 12.89
N ILE A 31 -11.80 -14.78 11.63
CA ILE A 31 -11.63 -13.69 10.64
C ILE A 31 -12.94 -12.95 10.33
N GLY A 32 -14.09 -13.45 10.81
CA GLY A 32 -15.37 -12.75 10.70
C GLY A 32 -15.98 -12.70 9.30
N VAL A 33 -15.60 -13.64 8.40
CA VAL A 33 -16.20 -13.80 7.07
C VAL A 33 -16.73 -15.22 6.89
N THR A 34 -17.72 -15.42 6.04
CA THR A 34 -18.18 -16.76 5.65
C THR A 34 -17.18 -17.43 4.70
N SER A 35 -17.29 -18.76 4.53
CA SER A 35 -16.45 -19.49 3.57
C SER A 35 -16.58 -18.93 2.16
N GLU A 36 -17.81 -18.66 1.72
CA GLU A 36 -18.10 -18.11 0.39
C GLU A 36 -17.47 -16.72 0.20
N GLU A 37 -17.56 -15.86 1.22
CA GLU A 37 -16.95 -14.52 1.19
C GLU A 37 -15.42 -14.61 1.15
N PHE A 38 -14.84 -15.53 1.89
CA PHE A 38 -13.39 -15.74 1.90
C PHE A 38 -12.91 -16.29 0.56
N GLU A 39 -13.60 -17.27 -0.03
CA GLU A 39 -13.31 -17.79 -1.37
C GLU A 39 -13.39 -16.68 -2.44
N LYS A 40 -14.38 -15.78 -2.33
CA LYS A 40 -14.49 -14.62 -3.22
C LYS A 40 -13.28 -13.68 -3.07
N LEU A 41 -12.83 -13.40 -1.84
CA LEU A 41 -11.65 -12.59 -1.59
C LEU A 41 -10.39 -13.27 -2.13
N GLN A 42 -10.20 -14.57 -1.89
CA GLN A 42 -9.09 -15.35 -2.46
C GLN A 42 -9.09 -15.31 -3.99
N TYR A 43 -10.25 -15.43 -4.62
CA TYR A 43 -10.39 -15.31 -6.08
C TYR A 43 -9.92 -13.95 -6.57
N ILE A 44 -10.31 -12.85 -5.91
CA ILE A 44 -9.87 -11.50 -6.25
C ILE A 44 -8.34 -11.36 -6.08
N VAL A 45 -7.78 -11.81 -4.97
CA VAL A 45 -6.34 -11.79 -4.70
C VAL A 45 -5.55 -12.53 -5.78
N ASN A 46 -5.99 -13.74 -6.13
CA ASN A 46 -5.30 -14.58 -7.12
C ASN A 46 -5.40 -14.05 -8.56
N ARG A 47 -6.31 -13.12 -8.83
CA ARG A 47 -6.50 -12.53 -10.16
C ARG A 47 -5.87 -11.15 -10.35
N GLN A 48 -5.22 -10.59 -9.35
CA GLN A 48 -4.62 -9.26 -9.46
C GLN A 48 -3.63 -9.15 -10.63
N PHE A 49 -2.85 -10.21 -10.88
CA PHE A 49 -1.92 -10.28 -12.00
C PHE A 49 -2.59 -10.12 -13.38
N VAL A 50 -3.85 -10.52 -13.52
CA VAL A 50 -4.59 -10.37 -14.79
C VAL A 50 -4.90 -8.90 -15.09
N PHE A 51 -5.12 -8.09 -14.06
CA PHE A 51 -5.42 -6.67 -14.19
C PHE A 51 -4.14 -5.83 -14.27
N ASN A 52 -3.14 -6.20 -13.49
CA ASN A 52 -1.84 -5.53 -13.50
C ASN A 52 -0.70 -6.56 -13.38
N GLY A 53 0.09 -6.73 -14.45
CA GLY A 53 1.18 -7.71 -14.51
C GLY A 53 2.31 -7.49 -13.48
N TRP A 54 2.32 -6.35 -12.78
CA TRP A 54 3.21 -6.12 -11.63
C TRP A 54 2.67 -6.70 -10.32
N PHE A 55 1.38 -7.01 -10.27
CA PHE A 55 0.70 -7.53 -9.08
C PHE A 55 0.75 -9.06 -9.05
N THR A 56 1.97 -9.61 -9.03
CA THR A 56 2.13 -11.06 -8.87
C THR A 56 1.52 -11.52 -7.56
N LYS A 57 1.24 -12.82 -7.46
CA LYS A 57 0.67 -13.40 -6.24
C LYS A 57 1.53 -13.07 -5.01
N GLU A 58 2.84 -13.19 -5.16
CA GLU A 58 3.81 -12.92 -4.11
C GLU A 58 3.76 -11.45 -3.66
N ASN A 59 3.69 -10.51 -4.61
CA ASN A 59 3.61 -9.09 -4.30
C ASN A 59 2.29 -8.73 -3.61
N VAL A 60 1.16 -9.29 -4.07
CA VAL A 60 -0.13 -9.06 -3.42
C VAL A 60 -0.17 -9.66 -2.01
N GLN A 61 0.34 -10.89 -1.85
CA GLN A 61 0.43 -11.54 -0.54
C GLN A 61 1.33 -10.76 0.43
N ARG A 62 2.49 -10.30 -0.03
CA ARG A 62 3.38 -9.44 0.76
C ARG A 62 2.66 -8.18 1.24
N ALA A 63 1.96 -7.46 0.34
CA ALA A 63 1.22 -6.27 0.72
C ALA A 63 0.14 -6.58 1.78
N LEU A 64 -0.57 -7.70 1.65
CA LEU A 64 -1.57 -8.12 2.64
C LEU A 64 -0.95 -8.47 3.99
N ILE A 65 0.20 -9.18 4.01
CA ILE A 65 0.94 -9.49 5.24
C ILE A 65 1.43 -8.21 5.92
N ASP A 66 2.00 -7.29 5.16
CA ASP A 66 2.47 -6.01 5.69
C ASP A 66 1.31 -5.22 6.31
N TRP A 67 0.15 -5.18 5.64
CA TRP A 67 -1.05 -4.56 6.19
C TRP A 67 -1.58 -5.29 7.42
N SER A 68 -1.57 -6.60 7.46
CA SER A 68 -2.00 -7.36 8.65
C SER A 68 -1.18 -6.99 9.89
N ASN A 69 0.12 -6.79 9.70
CA ASN A 69 1.04 -6.38 10.76
C ASN A 69 0.81 -4.94 11.24
N LEU A 70 0.41 -4.03 10.34
CA LEU A 70 0.14 -2.63 10.66
C LEU A 70 -1.24 -2.43 11.30
N LEU A 71 -2.23 -3.23 10.91
CA LEU A 71 -3.61 -3.14 11.38
C LEU A 71 -3.86 -3.88 12.70
N SER A 72 -2.84 -4.18 13.51
CA SER A 72 -3.07 -4.67 14.87
C SER A 72 -3.56 -3.53 15.77
N SER A 73 -4.51 -3.82 16.68
CA SER A 73 -5.04 -2.79 17.60
C SER A 73 -3.93 -2.12 18.42
N GLU A 74 -2.91 -2.89 18.83
CA GLU A 74 -1.76 -2.38 19.58
C GLU A 74 -0.99 -1.31 18.77
N LYS A 75 -0.57 -1.63 17.54
CA LYS A 75 0.20 -0.71 16.70
C LYS A 75 -0.61 0.51 16.28
N MET A 76 -1.90 0.32 15.98
CA MET A 76 -2.76 1.46 15.65
C MET A 76 -2.94 2.40 16.85
N ASN A 77 -3.13 1.87 18.06
CA ASN A 77 -3.23 2.70 19.26
C ASN A 77 -1.91 3.43 19.56
N GLU A 78 -0.77 2.75 19.43
CA GLU A 78 0.55 3.37 19.57
C GLU A 78 0.73 4.51 18.55
N TRP A 79 0.49 4.23 17.27
CA TRP A 79 0.61 5.22 16.22
C TRP A 79 -0.30 6.42 16.41
N LEU A 80 -1.56 6.19 16.83
CA LEU A 80 -2.56 7.23 17.00
C LEU A 80 -2.46 7.99 18.34
N SER A 81 -1.60 7.55 19.25
CA SER A 81 -1.49 8.13 20.60
C SER A 81 -1.16 9.62 20.59
N ASN A 82 -0.42 10.09 19.58
CA ASN A 82 0.02 11.48 19.42
C ASN A 82 -0.92 12.33 18.53
N TYR A 83 -2.02 11.74 18.04
CA TYR A 83 -2.94 12.43 17.11
C TYR A 83 -4.34 12.55 17.70
N SER A 84 -4.92 13.75 17.57
CA SER A 84 -6.32 13.97 17.94
C SER A 84 -7.27 13.34 16.91
N PHE A 85 -8.45 12.94 17.37
CA PHE A 85 -9.55 12.54 16.50
C PHE A 85 -10.41 13.76 16.18
N SER A 86 -10.72 13.98 14.91
CA SER A 86 -11.53 15.12 14.50
C SER A 86 -13.01 14.86 14.81
N GLU A 87 -13.64 15.74 15.59
CA GLU A 87 -15.08 15.72 15.80
C GLU A 87 -15.84 16.35 14.61
N ASN A 88 -15.20 17.30 13.92
CA ASN A 88 -15.71 17.96 12.73
C ASN A 88 -15.16 17.26 11.49
N LYS A 89 -15.89 16.28 10.96
CA LYS A 89 -15.47 15.50 9.80
C LYS A 89 -15.24 16.40 8.58
N LYS A 90 -14.10 16.23 7.93
CA LYS A 90 -13.73 16.84 6.67
C LYS A 90 -13.73 15.79 5.56
N GLU A 91 -14.12 16.20 4.35
CA GLU A 91 -13.96 15.36 3.16
C GLU A 91 -12.53 15.54 2.62
N VAL A 92 -11.71 14.51 2.77
CA VAL A 92 -10.32 14.50 2.30
C VAL A 92 -10.25 13.69 1.02
N GLY A 93 -9.92 14.36 -0.08
CA GLY A 93 -9.62 13.69 -1.34
C GLY A 93 -8.35 12.85 -1.21
N VAL A 94 -8.38 11.61 -1.71
CA VAL A 94 -7.21 10.72 -1.75
C VAL A 94 -7.05 10.23 -3.19
N ILE A 95 -6.06 10.78 -3.91
CA ILE A 95 -5.70 10.29 -5.25
C ILE A 95 -4.63 9.21 -5.10
N MET A 96 -5.03 7.97 -5.37
CA MET A 96 -4.21 6.79 -5.14
C MET A 96 -3.35 6.46 -6.37
N ALA A 97 -2.08 6.17 -6.15
CA ALA A 97 -1.24 5.52 -7.16
C ALA A 97 -1.62 4.03 -7.29
N GLY A 98 -1.13 3.36 -8.33
CA GLY A 98 -1.38 1.93 -8.58
C GLY A 98 -0.11 1.20 -9.02
N ASN A 99 1.06 1.68 -8.59
CA ASN A 99 2.35 1.08 -8.93
C ASN A 99 2.68 -0.18 -8.12
N ILE A 100 2.16 -0.27 -6.89
CA ILE A 100 2.26 -1.46 -6.02
C ILE A 100 0.90 -1.75 -5.38
N PRO A 101 0.61 -3.01 -5.00
CA PRO A 101 -0.69 -3.37 -4.43
C PRO A 101 -1.00 -2.59 -3.15
N LEU A 102 -2.22 -2.05 -3.05
CA LEU A 102 -2.73 -1.33 -1.88
C LEU A 102 -1.89 -0.11 -1.44
N VAL A 103 -1.13 0.51 -2.35
CA VAL A 103 -0.26 1.65 -2.02
C VAL A 103 -1.03 2.84 -1.45
N GLY A 104 -2.24 3.10 -1.94
CA GLY A 104 -3.10 4.18 -1.47
C GLY A 104 -3.85 3.87 -0.16
N PHE A 105 -3.79 2.64 0.32
CA PHE A 105 -4.53 2.24 1.51
C PHE A 105 -4.03 2.93 2.78
N HIS A 106 -2.74 3.29 2.85
CA HIS A 106 -2.19 4.05 3.97
C HIS A 106 -2.89 5.41 4.15
N ASP A 107 -3.11 6.13 3.05
CA ASP A 107 -3.75 7.44 3.09
C ASP A 107 -5.24 7.33 3.44
N PHE A 108 -5.87 6.26 2.97
CA PHE A 108 -7.23 5.91 3.36
C PHE A 108 -7.35 5.67 4.87
N VAL A 109 -6.54 4.75 5.42
CA VAL A 109 -6.53 4.40 6.85
C VAL A 109 -6.25 5.62 7.70
N SER A 110 -5.22 6.41 7.33
CA SER A 110 -4.84 7.64 8.03
C SER A 110 -5.98 8.64 8.07
N THR A 111 -6.66 8.84 6.94
CA THR A 111 -7.81 9.76 6.83
C THR A 111 -8.96 9.32 7.72
N VAL A 112 -9.35 8.04 7.65
CA VAL A 112 -10.47 7.52 8.42
C VAL A 112 -10.18 7.50 9.91
N LEU A 113 -8.99 7.03 10.32
CA LEU A 113 -8.59 6.98 11.74
C LEU A 113 -8.29 8.35 12.35
N SER A 114 -8.16 9.40 11.54
CA SER A 114 -8.12 10.79 12.03
C SER A 114 -9.52 11.40 12.24
N GLY A 115 -10.60 10.66 11.94
CA GLY A 115 -11.98 11.11 12.10
C GLY A 115 -12.56 11.81 10.88
N ASN A 116 -11.90 11.74 9.72
CA ASN A 116 -12.33 12.37 8.48
C ASN A 116 -12.98 11.37 7.51
N ILE A 117 -13.54 11.86 6.42
CA ILE A 117 -14.16 11.07 5.36
C ILE A 117 -13.17 10.98 4.20
N ALA A 118 -12.81 9.75 3.80
CA ALA A 118 -11.91 9.51 2.69
C ALA A 118 -12.67 9.48 1.35
N VAL A 119 -12.42 10.46 0.48
CA VAL A 119 -12.95 10.51 -0.88
C VAL A 119 -11.88 10.01 -1.84
N CYS A 120 -11.92 8.71 -2.15
CA CYS A 120 -10.83 8.03 -2.84
C CYS A 120 -11.05 7.95 -4.35
N LYS A 121 -10.09 8.48 -5.10
CA LYS A 121 -9.97 8.20 -6.53
C LYS A 121 -8.95 7.08 -6.72
N LEU A 122 -9.47 5.90 -7.05
CA LEU A 122 -8.64 4.72 -7.31
C LEU A 122 -7.83 4.88 -8.59
N SER A 123 -6.65 4.27 -8.64
CA SER A 123 -5.92 4.06 -9.87
C SER A 123 -6.65 3.03 -10.75
N SER A 124 -6.59 3.18 -12.08
CA SER A 124 -7.04 2.14 -13.01
C SER A 124 -6.30 0.81 -12.83
N ASP A 125 -5.07 0.89 -12.34
CA ASP A 125 -4.16 -0.25 -12.18
C ASP A 125 -4.29 -0.97 -10.82
N ASP A 126 -5.04 -0.38 -9.86
CA ASP A 126 -5.33 -0.96 -8.52
C ASP A 126 -6.73 -0.54 -8.07
N ASN A 127 -7.77 -1.14 -8.63
CA ASN A 127 -9.16 -0.74 -8.40
C ASN A 127 -10.09 -1.89 -8.00
N THR A 128 -9.58 -3.07 -7.68
CA THR A 128 -10.39 -4.25 -7.37
C THR A 128 -10.20 -4.75 -5.94
N LEU A 129 -8.97 -4.78 -5.44
CA LEU A 129 -8.66 -5.37 -4.14
C LEU A 129 -9.17 -4.50 -2.98
N LEU A 130 -8.85 -3.19 -2.99
CA LEU A 130 -9.31 -2.29 -1.93
C LEU A 130 -10.85 -2.23 -1.83
N PRO A 131 -11.63 -2.08 -2.91
CA PRO A 131 -13.08 -2.13 -2.82
C PRO A 131 -13.62 -3.41 -2.18
N ALA A 132 -13.07 -4.58 -2.50
CA ALA A 132 -13.50 -5.85 -1.93
C ALA A 132 -13.23 -5.93 -0.41
N LEU A 133 -12.09 -5.43 0.05
CA LEU A 133 -11.78 -5.33 1.47
C LEU A 133 -12.74 -4.37 2.19
N LEU A 134 -13.05 -3.22 1.60
CA LEU A 134 -13.97 -2.24 2.19
C LEU A 134 -15.43 -2.76 2.21
N GLU A 135 -15.87 -3.48 1.17
CA GLU A 135 -17.18 -4.15 1.17
C GLU A 135 -17.30 -5.12 2.36
N THR A 136 -16.24 -5.85 2.65
CA THR A 136 -16.20 -6.77 3.81
C THR A 136 -16.36 -6.01 5.12
N MET A 137 -15.68 -4.88 5.28
CA MET A 137 -15.82 -4.03 6.48
C MET A 137 -17.23 -3.45 6.61
N VAL A 138 -17.85 -3.01 5.51
CA VAL A 138 -19.23 -2.50 5.51
C VAL A 138 -20.24 -3.59 5.90
N LYS A 139 -20.02 -4.84 5.52
CA LYS A 139 -20.87 -5.96 5.97
C LYS A 139 -20.77 -6.19 7.48
N TRP A 140 -19.61 -6.04 8.08
CA TRP A 140 -19.45 -6.14 9.53
C TRP A 140 -20.08 -4.97 10.28
N ASN A 141 -19.96 -3.77 9.73
CA ASN A 141 -20.54 -2.57 10.30
C ASN A 141 -21.01 -1.61 9.19
N PRO A 142 -22.32 -1.56 8.89
CA PRO A 142 -22.88 -0.71 7.83
C PRO A 142 -22.59 0.80 7.99
N ASP A 143 -22.44 1.29 9.23
CA ASP A 143 -22.10 2.69 9.51
C ASP A 143 -20.73 3.10 8.97
N PHE A 144 -19.86 2.12 8.73
CA PHE A 144 -18.54 2.35 8.12
C PHE A 144 -18.64 2.96 6.73
N SER A 145 -19.71 2.67 5.98
CA SER A 145 -19.95 3.25 4.66
C SER A 145 -19.99 4.78 4.64
N SER A 146 -20.30 5.42 5.77
CA SER A 146 -20.30 6.88 5.92
C SER A 146 -18.91 7.51 6.07
N HIS A 147 -17.86 6.71 6.20
CA HIS A 147 -16.48 7.17 6.39
C HIS A 147 -15.67 7.25 5.09
N PHE A 148 -16.24 6.79 3.98
CA PHE A 148 -15.54 6.87 2.70
C PHE A 148 -16.48 6.95 1.51
N ARG A 149 -15.92 7.39 0.38
CA ARG A 149 -16.54 7.32 -0.94
C ARG A 149 -15.48 6.95 -1.98
N LEU A 150 -15.74 5.93 -2.77
CA LEU A 150 -14.88 5.56 -3.90
C LEU A 150 -15.41 6.21 -5.18
N THR A 151 -14.51 6.72 -6.02
CA THR A 151 -14.86 7.30 -7.32
C THR A 151 -13.83 6.94 -8.39
N ALA A 152 -14.31 6.67 -9.61
CA ALA A 152 -13.48 6.60 -10.80
C ALA A 152 -13.39 7.95 -11.54
N GLY A 153 -14.27 8.90 -11.18
CA GLY A 153 -14.40 10.20 -11.83
C GLY A 153 -13.78 11.35 -11.04
N LYS A 154 -14.53 12.45 -10.95
CA LYS A 154 -14.14 13.65 -10.19
C LYS A 154 -14.33 13.43 -8.68
N LEU A 155 -13.45 13.99 -7.87
CA LEU A 155 -13.56 13.95 -6.41
C LEU A 155 -14.80 14.71 -5.87
N GLY A 156 -15.27 15.72 -6.61
CA GLY A 156 -16.31 16.64 -6.15
C GLY A 156 -15.74 17.69 -5.20
N ASN A 157 -16.60 18.20 -4.29
CA ASN A 157 -16.15 19.13 -3.26
C ASN A 157 -15.39 18.36 -2.18
N ILE A 158 -14.20 18.83 -1.86
CA ILE A 158 -13.34 18.28 -0.80
C ILE A 158 -12.74 19.43 0.00
N ASP A 159 -12.41 19.17 1.26
CA ASP A 159 -11.80 20.17 2.17
C ASP A 159 -10.27 20.16 2.13
N ALA A 160 -9.68 19.00 1.78
CA ALA A 160 -8.23 18.82 1.69
C ALA A 160 -7.90 17.70 0.70
N LEU A 161 -6.65 17.59 0.26
CA LEU A 161 -6.21 16.58 -0.71
C LEU A 161 -4.90 15.91 -0.30
N ILE A 162 -4.89 14.59 -0.37
CA ILE A 162 -3.66 13.80 -0.38
C ILE A 162 -3.54 13.18 -1.78
N ALA A 163 -2.47 13.47 -2.50
CA ALA A 163 -2.29 12.94 -3.85
C ALA A 163 -0.88 12.41 -4.06
N THR A 164 -0.79 11.21 -4.61
CA THR A 164 0.46 10.56 -4.98
C THR A 164 0.52 10.40 -6.50
N GLY A 165 1.60 10.83 -7.11
CA GLY A 165 1.77 10.76 -8.56
C GLY A 165 3.16 11.14 -9.03
N SER A 166 3.37 11.03 -10.35
CA SER A 166 4.59 11.54 -10.99
C SER A 166 4.73 13.06 -10.83
N ASN A 167 5.92 13.59 -11.07
CA ASN A 167 6.14 15.04 -11.04
C ASN A 167 5.18 15.78 -11.98
N ASN A 168 4.90 15.23 -13.16
CA ASN A 168 3.93 15.82 -14.09
C ASN A 168 2.50 15.78 -13.55
N SER A 169 2.09 14.67 -12.93
CA SER A 169 0.77 14.56 -12.31
C SER A 169 0.59 15.58 -11.19
N VAL A 170 1.64 15.79 -10.37
CA VAL A 170 1.58 16.74 -9.25
C VAL A 170 1.45 18.18 -9.77
N GLN A 171 2.06 18.55 -10.88
CA GLN A 171 1.84 19.90 -11.48
C GLN A 171 0.35 20.14 -11.79
N HIS A 172 -0.35 19.12 -12.32
CA HIS A 172 -1.80 19.20 -12.51
C HIS A 172 -2.57 19.27 -11.19
N PHE A 173 -2.15 18.52 -10.17
CA PHE A 173 -2.80 18.60 -8.86
C PHE A 173 -2.63 19.98 -8.23
N GLU A 174 -1.46 20.60 -8.37
CA GLU A 174 -1.19 21.97 -7.89
C GLU A 174 -2.09 23.00 -8.61
N GLN A 175 -2.27 22.84 -9.91
CA GLN A 175 -3.11 23.75 -10.71
C GLN A 175 -4.58 23.69 -10.28
N TYR A 176 -5.12 22.49 -10.01
CA TYR A 176 -6.54 22.32 -9.72
C TYR A 176 -6.87 22.39 -8.22
N PHE A 177 -5.96 21.99 -7.36
CA PHE A 177 -6.20 21.80 -5.93
C PHE A 177 -5.22 22.54 -5.02
N GLY A 178 -4.27 23.29 -5.57
CA GLY A 178 -3.25 24.01 -4.80
C GLY A 178 -3.83 25.05 -3.84
N HIS A 179 -5.09 25.45 -4.02
CA HIS A 179 -5.82 26.36 -3.13
C HIS A 179 -6.35 25.67 -1.84
N LEU A 180 -6.39 24.32 -1.81
CA LEU A 180 -6.80 23.54 -0.65
C LEU A 180 -5.59 23.15 0.21
N PRO A 181 -5.77 22.88 1.51
CA PRO A 181 -4.78 22.15 2.29
C PRO A 181 -4.46 20.82 1.60
N HIS A 182 -3.17 20.54 1.36
CA HIS A 182 -2.80 19.37 0.59
C HIS A 182 -1.47 18.75 1.01
N ILE A 183 -1.33 17.46 0.69
CA ILE A 183 -0.07 16.70 0.72
C ILE A 183 0.14 16.10 -0.67
N PHE A 184 1.09 16.65 -1.42
CA PHE A 184 1.47 16.10 -2.73
C PHE A 184 2.75 15.29 -2.60
N ARG A 185 2.66 13.99 -2.90
CA ARG A 185 3.81 13.09 -2.93
C ARG A 185 4.28 12.91 -4.37
N ARG A 186 5.48 13.40 -4.62
CA ARG A 186 6.18 13.33 -5.91
C ARG A 186 7.07 12.10 -5.99
N ASN A 187 7.71 11.90 -7.14
CA ASN A 187 8.78 10.93 -7.29
C ASN A 187 9.86 11.15 -6.22
N ARG A 188 10.41 10.06 -5.73
CA ARG A 188 11.48 10.04 -4.75
C ARG A 188 12.62 9.16 -5.24
N THR A 189 13.84 9.50 -4.85
CA THR A 189 15.02 8.67 -5.02
C THR A 189 15.44 8.19 -3.63
N SER A 190 15.39 6.90 -3.40
CA SER A 190 15.90 6.30 -2.16
C SER A 190 17.35 5.90 -2.38
N VAL A 191 18.20 6.16 -1.38
CA VAL A 191 19.64 6.00 -1.46
C VAL A 191 20.09 4.99 -0.41
N ALA A 192 20.95 4.06 -0.78
CA ALA A 192 21.71 3.25 0.17
C ALA A 192 23.17 3.72 0.20
N ILE A 193 23.74 3.81 1.39
CA ILE A 193 25.13 4.17 1.61
C ILE A 193 25.84 2.90 2.10
N LEU A 194 26.80 2.41 1.31
CA LEU A 194 27.63 1.27 1.66
C LEU A 194 29.01 1.79 2.10
N ASN A 195 29.60 1.12 3.07
CA ASN A 195 30.90 1.48 3.62
C ASN A 195 32.03 0.50 3.25
N GLY A 196 31.66 -0.64 2.60
CA GLY A 196 32.61 -1.68 2.18
C GLY A 196 32.81 -2.78 3.21
N THR A 197 32.11 -2.74 4.34
CA THR A 197 32.21 -3.76 5.42
C THR A 197 30.92 -4.56 5.59
N GLU A 198 29.95 -4.39 4.68
CA GLU A 198 28.67 -5.08 4.74
C GLU A 198 28.88 -6.60 4.70
N THR A 199 28.16 -7.28 5.56
CA THR A 199 28.05 -8.74 5.56
C THR A 199 27.29 -9.23 4.32
N GLU A 200 27.36 -10.52 4.03
CA GLU A 200 26.59 -11.13 2.95
C GLU A 200 25.08 -10.95 3.18
N ASP A 201 24.60 -11.11 4.42
CA ASP A 201 23.19 -10.97 4.78
C ASP A 201 22.69 -9.52 4.60
N GLU A 202 23.51 -8.52 4.95
CA GLU A 202 23.17 -7.11 4.70
C GLU A 202 23.08 -6.79 3.20
N ARG A 203 23.95 -7.36 2.36
CA ARG A 203 23.86 -7.20 0.90
C ARG A 203 22.63 -7.89 0.32
N LYS A 204 22.26 -9.08 0.83
CA LYS A 204 20.98 -9.74 0.45
C LYS A 204 19.78 -8.91 0.86
N ALA A 205 19.79 -8.36 2.08
CA ALA A 205 18.72 -7.47 2.55
C ALA A 205 18.60 -6.21 1.68
N LEU A 206 19.74 -5.63 1.25
CA LEU A 206 19.75 -4.53 0.29
C LEU A 206 19.12 -4.93 -1.06
N GLY A 207 19.32 -6.17 -1.51
CA GLY A 207 18.63 -6.73 -2.67
C GLY A 207 17.12 -6.68 -2.52
N ALA A 208 16.57 -7.02 -1.34
CA ALA A 208 15.15 -6.88 -1.05
C ALA A 208 14.69 -5.41 -1.12
N ASP A 209 15.48 -4.48 -0.60
CA ASP A 209 15.16 -3.05 -0.65
C ASP A 209 15.17 -2.49 -2.08
N ILE A 210 15.95 -3.08 -2.98
CA ILE A 210 16.00 -2.71 -4.41
C ILE A 210 14.84 -3.34 -5.18
N PHE A 211 14.63 -4.67 -5.05
CA PHE A 211 13.84 -5.45 -5.99
C PHE A 211 12.41 -5.78 -5.52
N THR A 212 12.08 -5.57 -4.24
CA THR A 212 10.71 -5.75 -3.77
C THR A 212 9.75 -4.93 -4.64
N TYR A 213 8.64 -5.53 -5.06
CA TYR A 213 7.71 -4.93 -6.03
C TYR A 213 8.37 -4.50 -7.36
N TYR A 214 9.41 -5.20 -7.79
CA TYR A 214 10.18 -4.88 -9.01
C TYR A 214 10.80 -3.47 -8.99
N GLY A 215 11.13 -2.95 -7.81
CA GLY A 215 11.67 -1.60 -7.66
C GLY A 215 10.66 -0.47 -7.87
N LEU A 216 9.36 -0.78 -7.97
CA LEU A 216 8.32 0.21 -8.28
C LEU A 216 7.85 1.03 -7.08
N GLY A 217 8.17 0.62 -5.87
CA GLY A 217 7.83 1.36 -4.66
C GLY A 217 8.67 2.63 -4.52
N CYS A 218 8.06 3.71 -4.03
CA CYS A 218 8.77 4.99 -3.83
C CYS A 218 9.89 4.93 -2.76
N ARG A 219 9.99 3.82 -2.03
CA ARG A 219 11.03 3.55 -1.02
C ARG A 219 12.07 2.54 -1.48
N ASN A 220 11.89 1.94 -2.67
CA ASN A 220 12.91 1.05 -3.20
C ASN A 220 14.20 1.84 -3.45
N VAL A 221 15.31 1.24 -3.09
CA VAL A 221 16.63 1.83 -3.32
C VAL A 221 16.89 1.88 -4.83
N SER A 222 17.15 3.08 -5.33
CA SER A 222 17.43 3.35 -6.74
C SER A 222 18.77 4.02 -6.98
N HIS A 223 19.51 4.31 -5.91
CA HIS A 223 20.83 4.94 -5.97
C HIS A 223 21.74 4.40 -4.86
N LEU A 224 23.00 4.07 -5.21
CA LEU A 224 24.00 3.62 -4.26
C LEU A 224 25.11 4.65 -4.15
N LEU A 225 25.51 4.95 -2.92
CA LEU A 225 26.75 5.70 -2.62
C LEU A 225 27.78 4.71 -2.11
N LEU A 226 28.90 4.62 -2.80
CA LEU A 226 29.97 3.66 -2.56
C LEU A 226 31.28 4.39 -2.23
N PRO A 227 32.17 3.84 -1.37
CA PRO A 227 33.54 4.31 -1.24
C PRO A 227 34.32 4.17 -2.56
N GLU A 228 35.33 5.01 -2.78
CA GLU A 228 36.13 5.04 -4.01
C GLU A 228 36.69 3.67 -4.41
N ASN A 229 37.06 2.84 -3.44
CA ASN A 229 37.68 1.53 -3.66
C ASN A 229 36.71 0.37 -3.34
N TYR A 230 35.41 0.60 -3.42
CA TYR A 230 34.42 -0.46 -3.16
C TYR A 230 34.55 -1.58 -4.19
N ASN A 231 34.61 -2.83 -3.74
CA ASN A 231 34.57 -3.99 -4.63
C ASN A 231 33.13 -4.25 -5.08
N ILE A 232 32.79 -3.78 -6.28
CA ILE A 232 31.43 -3.88 -6.84
C ILE A 232 30.96 -5.34 -7.04
N ASP A 233 31.88 -6.30 -7.21
CA ASP A 233 31.52 -7.71 -7.36
C ASP A 233 30.84 -8.27 -6.10
N LEU A 234 31.19 -7.75 -4.91
CA LEU A 234 30.53 -8.12 -3.66
C LEU A 234 29.07 -7.70 -3.65
N PHE A 235 28.76 -6.54 -4.21
CA PHE A 235 27.38 -6.09 -4.35
C PHE A 235 26.60 -7.01 -5.29
N PHE A 236 27.09 -7.25 -6.49
CA PHE A 236 26.40 -8.11 -7.46
C PHE A 236 26.25 -9.55 -6.95
N THR A 237 27.22 -10.09 -6.25
CA THR A 237 27.12 -11.41 -5.61
C THR A 237 26.02 -11.42 -4.54
N GLY A 238 25.92 -10.37 -3.74
CA GLY A 238 24.92 -10.25 -2.68
C GLY A 238 23.46 -10.17 -3.20
N ILE A 239 23.26 -9.55 -4.36
CA ILE A 239 21.92 -9.42 -4.97
C ILE A 239 21.60 -10.52 -5.99
N PHE A 240 22.52 -11.47 -6.23
CA PHE A 240 22.39 -12.48 -7.29
C PHE A 240 21.14 -13.37 -7.12
N GLU A 241 20.66 -13.58 -5.91
CA GLU A 241 19.43 -14.36 -5.65
C GLU A 241 18.17 -13.74 -6.30
N TYR A 242 18.22 -12.46 -6.68
CA TYR A 242 17.13 -11.77 -7.36
C TYR A 242 17.20 -11.85 -8.89
N HIS A 243 18.13 -12.64 -9.47
CA HIS A 243 18.33 -12.73 -10.93
C HIS A 243 17.08 -13.18 -11.69
N ASP A 244 16.20 -13.98 -11.05
CA ASP A 244 14.96 -14.48 -11.65
C ASP A 244 13.92 -13.38 -11.93
N ILE A 245 14.11 -12.18 -11.39
CA ILE A 245 13.19 -11.04 -11.60
C ILE A 245 13.01 -10.73 -13.09
N ILE A 246 14.02 -10.98 -13.91
CA ILE A 246 14.01 -10.74 -15.37
C ILE A 246 12.99 -11.65 -16.09
N TYR A 247 12.62 -12.78 -15.52
CA TYR A 247 11.63 -13.69 -16.11
C TYR A 247 10.19 -13.16 -16.00
N ASN A 248 9.94 -12.13 -15.17
CA ASN A 248 8.70 -11.40 -15.28
C ASN A 248 8.70 -10.63 -16.60
N LYS A 249 7.78 -10.99 -17.51
CA LYS A 249 7.72 -10.44 -18.88
C LYS A 249 7.64 -8.92 -18.91
N LYS A 250 6.92 -8.32 -17.96
CA LYS A 250 6.77 -6.87 -17.89
C LYS A 250 8.06 -6.20 -17.41
N TYR A 251 8.82 -6.85 -16.51
CA TYR A 251 10.13 -6.37 -16.06
C TYR A 251 11.18 -6.53 -17.15
N GLY A 252 11.29 -7.72 -17.73
CA GLY A 252 12.24 -8.00 -18.82
C GLY A 252 12.06 -7.07 -20.01
N ASN A 253 10.81 -6.84 -20.47
CA ASN A 253 10.53 -5.92 -21.57
C ASN A 253 10.88 -4.44 -21.29
N ASN A 254 11.01 -4.04 -20.02
CA ASN A 254 11.46 -2.69 -19.66
C ASN A 254 12.98 -2.61 -19.47
N TYR A 255 13.68 -3.74 -19.46
CA TYR A 255 15.12 -3.81 -19.30
C TYR A 255 15.85 -3.70 -20.66
N ASP A 256 15.24 -4.21 -21.74
CA ASP A 256 15.73 -4.13 -23.11
C ASP A 256 15.39 -2.75 -23.74
#